data_6cdaead4c0e50eaa5678c948fa4633a0
#
_entry.id   6cdaead4c0e50eaa5678c948fa4633a0
#
_cell.length_a   1.000
_cell.length_b   1.000
_cell.length_c   1.000
_cell.angle_alpha   90.00
_cell.angle_beta   90.00
_cell.angle_gamma   90.00
#
_symmetry.space_group_name_H-M   'P 1'
#
loop_
_entity.id
_entity.type
_entity.pdbx_description
1 polymer ?
#
loop_
_entity_poly.entity_id
_entity_poly.type
_entity_poly.pdbx_seq_one_letter_code
_entity_poly.pdbx_strand_id
1 'polypeptide(L)'
;MKMKIKAVKYFEKGFHAQGFAFGGEDGMEHFDNNVKYRASLQNYVIDTGDDIILVDTGLPKETPGAVWDGKAHSYMGRWIEDYVSALKTAGYEPSQVTKIVLTHKHSDHSGEIRSFPNAKFYVNRVELETDEVKALKDHPGLTLVDFTDGPYYNFTRSQIIAPGVRMLPAPGHTYGNSIVIAEDEGLFYMLHGDISYTDEAIYADKLSIVYDDIYMTRSTQNTIREFIRNHPTVYCGTHTPLGYENLEAKRVMDLDNPPKTIWPSEDYFVQKEGTGKYICSICGYVYDPAEHDGVAFEDLPEDWKCPRCKQGKEKFNKA
;
A
#
# COMPACT_ATOMS: atom_id res chain seq x y z
N MET A 1 2.71 -9.76 25.58
CA MET A 1 1.67 -10.46 24.77
C MET A 1 2.19 -10.43 23.34
N LYS A 2 2.05 -11.49 22.58
CA LYS A 2 2.57 -11.55 21.19
C LYS A 2 1.70 -10.69 20.29
N MET A 3 2.31 -9.79 19.52
CA MET A 3 1.60 -8.98 18.54
C MET A 3 1.16 -9.84 17.37
N LYS A 4 0.02 -9.47 16.76
CA LYS A 4 -0.40 -10.00 15.45
C LYS A 4 -0.37 -8.86 14.46
N ILE A 5 0.45 -9.00 13.44
CA ILE A 5 0.54 -8.02 12.35
C ILE A 5 0.00 -8.68 11.10
N LYS A 6 -0.91 -8.01 10.38
CA LYS A 6 -1.49 -8.51 9.14
C LYS A 6 -1.52 -7.43 8.07
N ALA A 7 -1.44 -7.86 6.82
CA ALA A 7 -1.70 -6.99 5.69
C ALA A 7 -3.20 -6.87 5.41
N VAL A 8 -3.65 -5.67 5.13
CA VAL A 8 -4.98 -5.33 4.60
C VAL A 8 -4.81 -5.12 3.11
N LYS A 9 -5.11 -6.14 2.31
CA LYS A 9 -4.79 -6.19 0.87
C LYS A 9 -6.01 -5.81 0.04
N TYR A 10 -5.88 -4.84 -0.86
CA TYR A 10 -6.99 -4.35 -1.70
C TYR A 10 -6.66 -4.21 -3.19
N PHE A 11 -5.36 -4.32 -3.58
CA PHE A 11 -4.94 -4.53 -4.96
C PHE A 11 -3.85 -5.60 -5.06
N GLU A 12 -3.80 -6.31 -6.18
CA GLU A 12 -2.80 -7.35 -6.47
C GLU A 12 -2.39 -7.39 -7.94
N LYS A 13 -1.28 -8.07 -8.24
CA LYS A 13 -0.83 -8.34 -9.62
C LYS A 13 -0.55 -7.08 -10.44
N GLY A 14 -0.03 -6.05 -9.80
CA GLY A 14 0.48 -4.85 -10.44
C GLY A 14 1.97 -4.97 -10.80
N PHE A 15 2.51 -3.88 -11.33
CA PHE A 15 3.94 -3.77 -11.61
C PHE A 15 4.45 -2.34 -11.42
N HIS A 16 5.75 -2.24 -11.15
CA HIS A 16 6.54 -1.02 -11.26
C HIS A 16 7.66 -1.26 -12.27
N ALA A 17 7.77 -0.41 -13.31
CA ALA A 17 8.90 -0.42 -14.22
C ALA A 17 10.19 -0.03 -13.47
N GLN A 18 11.34 -0.53 -13.92
CA GLN A 18 12.61 -0.28 -13.24
C GLN A 18 12.91 1.22 -13.11
N GLY A 19 12.68 2.00 -14.15
CA GLY A 19 12.89 3.46 -14.09
C GLY A 19 12.00 4.15 -13.07
N PHE A 20 10.75 3.71 -12.89
CA PHE A 20 9.87 4.21 -11.84
C PHE A 20 10.43 3.92 -10.43
N ALA A 21 10.88 2.70 -10.22
CA ALA A 21 11.32 2.23 -8.91
C ALA A 21 12.74 2.72 -8.53
N PHE A 22 13.62 2.99 -9.51
CA PHE A 22 15.05 3.23 -9.31
C PHE A 22 15.53 4.61 -9.78
N GLY A 23 14.73 5.32 -10.58
CA GLY A 23 15.18 6.49 -11.34
C GLY A 23 15.20 7.82 -10.57
N GLY A 24 15.00 7.81 -9.26
CA GLY A 24 14.86 9.05 -8.48
C GLY A 24 16.07 9.98 -8.55
N GLU A 25 17.28 9.46 -8.52
CA GLU A 25 18.51 10.25 -8.61
C GLU A 25 19.11 10.27 -10.02
N ASP A 26 18.97 9.15 -10.73
CA ASP A 26 19.66 8.96 -12.01
C ASP A 26 18.80 9.33 -13.23
N GLY A 27 17.46 9.44 -13.06
CA GLY A 27 16.49 9.60 -14.15
C GLY A 27 15.97 8.26 -14.69
N MET A 28 14.69 8.23 -15.04
CA MET A 28 14.01 7.01 -15.54
C MET A 28 14.61 6.44 -16.82
N GLU A 29 15.17 7.32 -17.65
CA GLU A 29 15.75 6.98 -18.95
C GLU A 29 17.05 6.18 -18.85
N HIS A 30 17.68 6.13 -17.69
CA HIS A 30 18.88 5.32 -17.44
C HIS A 30 18.60 3.87 -17.08
N PHE A 31 17.31 3.47 -17.04
CA PHE A 31 16.87 2.13 -16.67
C PHE A 31 16.05 1.46 -17.77
N ASP A 32 16.06 0.12 -17.79
CA ASP A 32 15.23 -0.64 -18.72
C ASP A 32 13.79 -0.73 -18.19
N ASN A 33 12.89 0.07 -18.76
CA ASN A 33 11.49 0.10 -18.39
C ASN A 33 10.68 -1.14 -18.83
N ASN A 34 11.29 -2.08 -19.59
CA ASN A 34 10.70 -3.41 -19.82
C ASN A 34 10.90 -4.33 -18.61
N VAL A 35 11.89 -4.03 -17.78
CA VAL A 35 12.08 -4.71 -16.49
C VAL A 35 11.00 -4.22 -15.53
N LYS A 36 10.21 -5.17 -15.01
CA LYS A 36 9.06 -4.88 -14.15
C LYS A 36 9.16 -5.65 -12.84
N TYR A 37 9.02 -4.95 -11.74
CA TYR A 37 8.90 -5.52 -10.40
C TYR A 37 7.42 -5.71 -10.06
N ARG A 38 7.11 -6.71 -9.24
CA ARG A 38 5.73 -6.97 -8.80
C ARG A 38 5.22 -5.82 -7.93
N ALA A 39 3.99 -5.38 -8.19
CA ALA A 39 3.29 -4.41 -7.38
C ALA A 39 1.96 -4.94 -6.83
N SER A 40 1.54 -4.35 -5.75
CA SER A 40 0.26 -4.54 -5.08
C SER A 40 -0.07 -3.27 -4.30
N LEU A 41 -1.22 -3.26 -3.62
CA LEU A 41 -1.52 -2.20 -2.67
C LEU A 41 -2.15 -2.81 -1.42
N GLN A 42 -1.47 -2.61 -0.30
CA GLN A 42 -1.89 -3.03 1.02
C GLN A 42 -1.41 -2.04 2.09
N ASN A 43 -2.17 -1.93 3.15
CA ASN A 43 -1.71 -1.32 4.39
C ASN A 43 -1.68 -2.38 5.50
N TYR A 44 -1.48 -1.98 6.75
CA TYR A 44 -1.23 -2.94 7.81
C TYR A 44 -2.09 -2.68 9.05
N VAL A 45 -2.39 -3.77 9.75
CA VAL A 45 -3.02 -3.74 11.09
C VAL A 45 -2.10 -4.43 12.10
N ILE A 46 -1.91 -3.79 13.24
CA ILE A 46 -1.17 -4.30 14.40
C ILE A 46 -2.18 -4.53 15.54
N ASP A 47 -2.33 -5.77 15.96
CA ASP A 47 -3.11 -6.15 17.14
C ASP A 47 -2.13 -6.42 18.29
N THR A 48 -2.10 -5.54 19.26
CA THR A 48 -1.26 -5.66 20.47
C THR A 48 -1.96 -6.44 21.58
N GLY A 49 -3.24 -6.77 21.40
CA GLY A 49 -4.13 -7.32 22.41
C GLY A 49 -4.89 -6.25 23.20
N ASP A 50 -4.28 -5.10 23.44
CA ASP A 50 -4.90 -3.95 24.10
C ASP A 50 -5.40 -2.93 23.07
N ASP A 51 -4.71 -2.81 21.93
CA ASP A 51 -5.01 -1.87 20.85
C ASP A 51 -5.08 -2.59 19.49
N ILE A 52 -6.00 -2.18 18.66
CA ILE A 52 -6.00 -2.45 17.22
C ILE A 52 -5.54 -1.18 16.52
N ILE A 53 -4.35 -1.22 15.95
CA ILE A 53 -3.67 -0.06 15.36
C ILE A 53 -3.62 -0.27 13.84
N LEU A 54 -4.19 0.64 13.06
CA LEU A 54 -3.95 0.69 11.62
C LEU A 54 -2.71 1.53 11.31
N VAL A 55 -1.93 1.08 10.36
CA VAL A 55 -0.93 1.89 9.67
C VAL A 55 -1.50 2.17 8.29
N ASP A 56 -1.99 3.39 8.12
CA ASP A 56 -2.74 3.91 6.98
C ASP A 56 -4.19 3.38 6.85
N THR A 57 -4.99 4.05 6.01
CA THR A 57 -6.43 3.77 5.84
C THR A 57 -6.83 3.44 4.39
N GLY A 58 -5.87 3.26 3.50
CA GLY A 58 -6.13 2.92 2.11
C GLY A 58 -6.82 4.00 1.30
N LEU A 59 -7.24 3.63 0.10
CA LEU A 59 -7.98 4.48 -0.84
C LEU A 59 -9.42 4.71 -0.36
N PRO A 60 -10.02 5.85 -0.74
CA PRO A 60 -11.46 6.07 -0.54
C PRO A 60 -12.27 4.93 -1.16
N LYS A 61 -13.31 4.50 -0.47
CA LYS A 61 -14.18 3.40 -0.88
C LYS A 61 -14.76 3.52 -2.29
N GLU A 62 -14.98 4.76 -2.75
CA GLU A 62 -15.52 5.05 -4.08
C GLU A 62 -14.45 5.07 -5.19
N THR A 63 -13.19 4.88 -4.85
CA THR A 63 -12.12 4.90 -5.85
C THR A 63 -12.27 3.68 -6.75
N PRO A 64 -12.50 3.87 -8.07
CA PRO A 64 -12.58 2.77 -8.99
C PRO A 64 -11.22 2.08 -9.13
N GLY A 65 -11.22 0.78 -9.39
CA GLY A 65 -10.01 0.08 -9.79
C GLY A 65 -9.42 0.71 -11.06
N ALA A 66 -8.12 0.99 -11.04
CA ALA A 66 -7.44 1.48 -12.22
C ALA A 66 -7.28 0.35 -13.24
N VAL A 67 -7.52 0.67 -14.52
CA VAL A 67 -7.19 -0.20 -15.64
C VAL A 67 -5.88 0.30 -16.25
N TRP A 68 -4.93 -0.61 -16.46
CA TRP A 68 -3.68 -0.24 -17.10
C TRP A 68 -3.93 0.14 -18.58
N ASP A 69 -3.48 1.32 -18.96
CA ASP A 69 -3.66 1.90 -20.31
C ASP A 69 -2.58 1.45 -21.33
N GLY A 70 -1.68 0.54 -20.92
CA GLY A 70 -0.55 0.06 -21.72
C GLY A 70 0.66 0.99 -21.74
N LYS A 71 0.62 2.15 -21.10
CA LYS A 71 1.66 3.19 -21.16
C LYS A 71 2.26 3.56 -19.80
N ALA A 72 1.51 3.37 -18.72
CA ALA A 72 1.97 3.74 -17.40
C ALA A 72 3.21 2.93 -16.98
N HIS A 73 4.15 3.58 -16.29
CA HIS A 73 5.34 2.96 -15.71
C HIS A 73 5.09 2.33 -14.35
N SER A 74 3.90 2.52 -13.81
CA SER A 74 3.45 1.94 -12.55
C SER A 74 1.97 1.59 -12.66
N TYR A 75 1.60 0.42 -12.17
CA TYR A 75 0.23 -0.05 -12.09
C TYR A 75 0.06 -0.84 -10.79
N MET A 76 -0.83 -0.40 -9.92
CA MET A 76 -1.03 -1.05 -8.59
C MET A 76 -1.63 -2.44 -8.69
N GLY A 77 -2.20 -2.78 -9.83
CA GLY A 77 -2.76 -4.08 -10.09
C GLY A 77 -4.29 -4.11 -10.13
N ARG A 78 -4.80 -5.32 -10.08
CA ARG A 78 -6.23 -5.60 -10.07
C ARG A 78 -6.81 -5.27 -8.70
N TRP A 79 -7.92 -4.53 -8.66
CA TRP A 79 -8.71 -4.30 -7.46
C TRP A 79 -9.29 -5.64 -6.93
N ILE A 80 -9.17 -5.86 -5.64
CA ILE A 80 -9.70 -7.03 -4.94
C ILE A 80 -11.03 -6.65 -4.28
N GLU A 81 -10.98 -5.68 -3.37
CA GLU A 81 -12.11 -5.21 -2.58
C GLU A 81 -11.81 -3.81 -2.01
N ASP A 82 -12.82 -3.11 -1.48
CA ASP A 82 -12.59 -1.85 -0.80
C ASP A 82 -11.82 -2.04 0.52
N TYR A 83 -11.18 -0.97 1.01
CA TYR A 83 -10.32 -1.04 2.18
C TYR A 83 -11.03 -1.57 3.45
N VAL A 84 -12.29 -1.17 3.68
CA VAL A 84 -13.06 -1.63 4.84
C VAL A 84 -13.38 -3.12 4.73
N SER A 85 -13.71 -3.59 3.55
CA SER A 85 -13.92 -5.03 3.27
C SER A 85 -12.62 -5.81 3.46
N ALA A 86 -11.50 -5.29 2.96
CA ALA A 86 -10.17 -5.90 3.15
C ALA A 86 -9.76 -5.99 4.63
N LEU A 87 -10.09 -4.97 5.43
CA LEU A 87 -9.89 -5.01 6.88
C LEU A 87 -10.70 -6.12 7.55
N LYS A 88 -11.97 -6.31 7.13
CA LYS A 88 -12.81 -7.41 7.61
C LYS A 88 -12.28 -8.78 7.18
N THR A 89 -11.80 -8.91 5.95
CA THR A 89 -11.11 -10.11 5.46
C THR A 89 -9.84 -10.40 6.28
N ALA A 90 -9.12 -9.37 6.74
CA ALA A 90 -8.02 -9.53 7.68
C ALA A 90 -8.47 -9.92 9.11
N GLY A 91 -9.77 -9.87 9.39
CA GLY A 91 -10.38 -10.33 10.65
C GLY A 91 -10.65 -9.23 11.66
N TYR A 92 -10.79 -7.97 11.23
CA TYR A 92 -11.06 -6.84 12.11
C TYR A 92 -12.21 -5.99 11.58
N GLU A 93 -13.08 -5.55 12.49
CA GLU A 93 -14.14 -4.58 12.17
C GLU A 93 -13.63 -3.15 12.41
N PRO A 94 -14.08 -2.15 11.63
CA PRO A 94 -13.71 -0.75 11.82
C PRO A 94 -13.94 -0.24 13.25
N SER A 95 -14.99 -0.74 13.92
CA SER A 95 -15.33 -0.36 15.30
C SER A 95 -14.34 -0.85 16.36
N GLN A 96 -13.49 -1.81 16.02
CA GLN A 96 -12.44 -2.34 16.91
C GLN A 96 -11.16 -1.49 16.84
N VAL A 97 -11.01 -0.67 15.82
CA VAL A 97 -9.81 0.13 15.60
C VAL A 97 -9.74 1.23 16.66
N THR A 98 -8.70 1.20 17.47
CA THR A 98 -8.48 2.17 18.56
C THR A 98 -7.55 3.30 18.14
N LYS A 99 -6.57 2.99 17.28
CA LYS A 99 -5.54 3.94 16.83
C LYS A 99 -5.28 3.80 15.34
N ILE A 100 -4.93 4.90 14.70
CA ILE A 100 -4.49 4.94 13.31
C ILE A 100 -3.25 5.81 13.24
N VAL A 101 -2.19 5.31 12.63
CA VAL A 101 -1.00 6.08 12.28
C VAL A 101 -1.04 6.31 10.78
N LEU A 102 -1.11 7.56 10.36
CA LEU A 102 -0.96 7.92 8.95
C LEU A 102 0.52 8.15 8.66
N THR A 103 1.06 7.37 7.74
CA THR A 103 2.46 7.53 7.31
C THR A 103 2.64 8.84 6.56
N HIS A 104 1.70 9.18 5.66
CA HIS A 104 1.70 10.42 4.91
C HIS A 104 0.32 10.72 4.28
N LYS A 105 0.23 11.82 3.54
CA LYS A 105 -0.99 12.45 3.04
C LYS A 105 -1.67 11.77 1.84
N HIS A 106 -0.95 10.99 1.03
CA HIS A 106 -1.49 10.48 -0.23
C HIS A 106 -2.75 9.64 -0.03
N SER A 107 -3.61 9.66 -1.03
CA SER A 107 -4.99 9.14 -0.93
C SER A 107 -5.06 7.62 -0.69
N ASP A 108 -4.06 6.88 -1.10
CA ASP A 108 -3.95 5.43 -0.86
C ASP A 108 -3.42 5.07 0.54
N HIS A 109 -3.11 6.08 1.34
CA HIS A 109 -2.76 5.98 2.76
C HIS A 109 -3.78 6.65 3.68
N SER A 110 -4.39 7.75 3.23
CA SER A 110 -5.29 8.57 4.05
C SER A 110 -6.75 8.58 3.57
N GLY A 111 -7.09 7.79 2.56
CA GLY A 111 -8.35 7.96 1.83
C GLY A 111 -9.61 7.55 2.58
N GLU A 112 -9.57 6.52 3.44
CA GLU A 112 -10.77 6.01 4.11
C GLU A 112 -10.88 6.42 5.60
N ILE A 113 -10.31 7.56 5.97
CA ILE A 113 -10.35 8.15 7.34
C ILE A 113 -11.77 8.16 7.93
N ARG A 114 -12.78 8.48 7.14
CA ARG A 114 -14.18 8.62 7.56
C ARG A 114 -14.81 7.35 8.12
N SER A 115 -14.28 6.18 7.81
CA SER A 115 -14.77 4.89 8.32
C SER A 115 -14.37 4.61 9.76
N PHE A 116 -13.54 5.47 10.36
CA PHE A 116 -12.98 5.28 11.70
C PHE A 116 -13.26 6.47 12.65
N PRO A 117 -14.52 6.86 12.86
CA PRO A 117 -14.85 8.10 13.58
C PRO A 117 -14.45 8.07 15.06
N ASN A 118 -14.19 6.89 15.63
CA ASN A 118 -13.84 6.73 17.05
C ASN A 118 -12.36 6.45 17.28
N ALA A 119 -11.57 6.32 16.23
CA ALA A 119 -10.14 6.03 16.35
C ALA A 119 -9.36 7.28 16.74
N LYS A 120 -8.24 7.08 17.44
CA LYS A 120 -7.26 8.14 17.70
C LYS A 120 -6.27 8.17 16.52
N PHE A 121 -6.18 9.30 15.83
CA PHE A 121 -5.27 9.48 14.70
C PHE A 121 -3.94 10.09 15.15
N TYR A 122 -2.84 9.51 14.72
CA TYR A 122 -1.48 10.02 14.88
C TYR A 122 -0.95 10.44 13.50
N VAL A 123 -0.71 11.73 13.34
CA VAL A 123 -0.30 12.33 12.06
C VAL A 123 0.87 13.27 12.31
N ASN A 124 1.92 13.14 11.53
CA ASN A 124 2.99 14.15 11.56
C ASN A 124 2.39 15.53 11.28
N ARG A 125 2.71 16.51 12.12
CA ARG A 125 2.19 17.88 12.01
C ARG A 125 2.38 18.46 10.61
N VAL A 126 3.50 18.18 9.96
CA VAL A 126 3.82 18.68 8.62
C VAL A 126 2.83 18.18 7.57
N GLU A 127 2.35 16.92 7.69
CA GLU A 127 1.37 16.37 6.74
C GLU A 127 0.01 17.07 6.84
N LEU A 128 -0.39 17.53 8.02
CA LEU A 128 -1.69 18.16 8.23
C LEU A 128 -1.83 19.54 7.55
N GLU A 129 -0.76 20.14 7.09
CA GLU A 129 -0.79 21.41 6.37
C GLU A 129 -1.30 21.25 4.92
N THR A 130 -1.50 20.00 4.46
CA THR A 130 -1.97 19.67 3.11
C THR A 130 -3.49 19.54 3.03
N ASP A 131 -4.05 19.69 1.82
CA ASP A 131 -5.50 19.58 1.61
C ASP A 131 -6.02 18.14 1.67
N GLU A 132 -5.18 17.15 1.36
CA GLU A 132 -5.53 15.72 1.30
C GLU A 132 -6.00 15.19 2.67
N VAL A 133 -5.36 15.60 3.74
CA VAL A 133 -5.71 15.19 5.12
C VAL A 133 -6.51 16.23 5.88
N LYS A 134 -7.02 17.25 5.19
CA LYS A 134 -7.79 18.35 5.80
C LYS A 134 -9.02 17.87 6.59
N ALA A 135 -9.63 16.77 6.17
CA ALA A 135 -10.76 16.16 6.88
C ALA A 135 -10.43 15.77 8.33
N LEU A 136 -9.15 15.60 8.66
CA LEU A 136 -8.71 15.30 10.02
C LEU A 136 -8.61 16.53 10.93
N LYS A 137 -8.55 17.75 10.40
CA LYS A 137 -8.33 18.98 11.21
C LYS A 137 -9.32 19.13 12.36
N ASP A 138 -10.56 18.76 12.11
CA ASP A 138 -11.65 18.85 13.09
C ASP A 138 -11.99 17.51 13.74
N HIS A 139 -11.19 16.47 13.49
CA HIS A 139 -11.45 15.15 14.05
C HIS A 139 -11.10 15.13 15.55
N PRO A 140 -12.04 14.74 16.45
CA PRO A 140 -11.81 14.81 17.91
C PRO A 140 -10.69 13.88 18.39
N GLY A 141 -10.37 12.84 17.64
CA GLY A 141 -9.28 11.89 17.93
C GLY A 141 -7.92 12.30 17.35
N LEU A 142 -7.80 13.45 16.68
CA LEU A 142 -6.53 13.87 16.08
C LEU A 142 -5.46 14.13 17.14
N THR A 143 -4.28 13.56 16.94
CA THR A 143 -3.04 13.83 17.66
C THR A 143 -1.96 14.24 16.67
N LEU A 144 -1.53 15.48 16.73
CA LEU A 144 -0.38 15.95 15.96
C LEU A 144 0.90 15.44 16.59
N VAL A 145 1.71 14.76 15.77
CA VAL A 145 2.97 14.15 16.19
C VAL A 145 4.12 15.12 15.93
N ASP A 146 4.91 15.38 16.98
CA ASP A 146 6.13 16.19 16.95
C ASP A 146 7.38 15.34 17.29
N PHE A 147 7.21 14.03 17.49
CA PHE A 147 8.29 13.06 17.79
C PHE A 147 9.09 13.42 19.04
N THR A 148 8.41 13.60 20.17
CA THR A 148 9.01 14.10 21.42
C THR A 148 9.42 13.01 22.41
N ASP A 149 9.26 11.72 22.06
CA ASP A 149 9.56 10.59 22.97
C ASP A 149 11.04 10.13 22.86
N GLY A 150 11.91 11.03 22.38
CA GLY A 150 13.35 10.81 22.31
C GLY A 150 13.81 9.96 21.12
N PRO A 151 15.10 9.60 21.09
CA PRO A 151 15.66 8.79 20.02
C PRO A 151 15.19 7.34 20.10
N TYR A 152 15.25 6.66 18.95
CA TYR A 152 15.00 5.23 18.84
C TYR A 152 16.07 4.61 17.92
N TYR A 153 17.04 3.95 18.53
CA TYR A 153 18.25 3.47 17.86
C TYR A 153 18.96 4.60 17.07
N ASN A 154 19.11 4.45 15.77
CA ASN A 154 19.73 5.48 14.90
C ASN A 154 18.74 6.56 14.40
N PHE A 155 17.47 6.48 14.77
CA PHE A 155 16.51 7.58 14.58
C PHE A 155 16.65 8.59 15.74
N THR A 156 16.86 9.85 15.40
CA THR A 156 17.10 10.91 16.39
C THR A 156 15.86 11.30 17.20
N ARG A 157 14.68 11.00 16.68
CA ARG A 157 13.37 11.31 17.29
C ARG A 157 12.39 10.17 17.07
N SER A 158 11.43 10.03 17.96
CA SER A 158 10.35 9.04 17.84
C SER A 158 9.09 9.49 18.57
N GLN A 159 7.99 8.80 18.28
CA GLN A 159 6.74 8.89 19.01
C GLN A 159 6.26 7.50 19.40
N ILE A 160 6.00 7.27 20.68
CA ILE A 160 5.40 6.03 21.17
C ILE A 160 3.91 6.03 20.81
N ILE A 161 3.47 4.99 20.12
CA ILE A 161 2.05 4.76 19.78
C ILE A 161 1.42 3.77 20.75
N ALA A 162 2.15 2.69 21.06
CA ALA A 162 1.80 1.68 22.05
C ALA A 162 3.09 0.99 22.55
N PRO A 163 3.04 0.18 23.60
CA PRO A 163 4.19 -0.63 23.99
C PRO A 163 4.71 -1.46 22.81
N GLY A 164 6.00 -1.29 22.45
CA GLY A 164 6.63 -1.94 21.31
C GLY A 164 6.25 -1.38 19.93
N VAL A 165 5.43 -0.32 19.82
CA VAL A 165 5.05 0.32 18.54
C VAL A 165 5.45 1.77 18.55
N ARG A 166 6.27 2.18 17.59
CA ARG A 166 6.76 3.55 17.42
C ARG A 166 6.52 4.09 16.02
N MET A 167 6.18 5.36 15.94
CA MET A 167 6.18 6.16 14.73
C MET A 167 7.49 6.96 14.67
N LEU A 168 8.13 6.98 13.52
CA LEU A 168 9.44 7.60 13.30
C LEU A 168 9.40 8.54 12.10
N PRO A 169 10.05 9.70 12.15
CA PRO A 169 10.12 10.60 11.00
C PRO A 169 10.97 9.97 9.88
N ALA A 170 10.45 10.00 8.67
CA ALA A 170 11.10 9.46 7.47
C ALA A 170 10.81 10.36 6.25
N PRO A 171 11.18 11.67 6.31
CA PRO A 171 10.81 12.64 5.30
C PRO A 171 11.49 12.37 3.96
N GLY A 172 10.86 12.87 2.88
CA GLY A 172 11.41 12.84 1.53
C GLY A 172 10.37 12.47 0.48
N HIS A 173 9.70 11.34 0.62
CA HIS A 173 8.55 10.98 -0.23
C HIS A 173 7.46 12.07 -0.12
N THR A 174 7.10 12.43 1.10
CA THR A 174 6.50 13.72 1.46
C THR A 174 7.33 14.37 2.55
N TYR A 175 7.19 15.68 2.77
CA TYR A 175 7.95 16.39 3.81
C TYR A 175 7.67 15.86 5.22
N GLY A 176 6.49 15.36 5.48
CA GLY A 176 6.08 14.81 6.78
C GLY A 176 6.00 13.30 6.81
N ASN A 177 6.44 12.60 5.77
CA ASN A 177 6.39 11.14 5.72
C ASN A 177 7.00 10.52 6.98
N SER A 178 6.41 9.42 7.41
CA SER A 178 6.76 8.69 8.62
C SER A 178 6.68 7.19 8.37
N ILE A 179 7.36 6.41 9.20
CA ILE A 179 7.27 4.95 9.23
C ILE A 179 6.82 4.49 10.61
N VAL A 180 6.34 3.26 10.69
CA VAL A 180 6.02 2.59 11.96
C VAL A 180 6.91 1.38 12.11
N ILE A 181 7.52 1.24 13.29
CA ILE A 181 8.22 0.01 13.68
C ILE A 181 7.46 -0.64 14.84
N ALA A 182 7.09 -1.91 14.66
CA ALA A 182 6.58 -2.77 15.70
C ALA A 182 7.67 -3.77 16.11
N GLU A 183 8.03 -3.78 17.39
CA GLU A 183 9.04 -4.68 17.96
C GLU A 183 8.35 -5.82 18.70
N ASP A 184 8.52 -7.05 18.21
CA ASP A 184 7.95 -8.25 18.81
C ASP A 184 8.87 -9.45 18.65
N GLU A 185 9.06 -10.23 19.72
CA GLU A 185 9.88 -11.46 19.73
C GLU A 185 11.32 -11.27 19.18
N GLY A 186 11.90 -10.08 19.35
CA GLY A 186 13.25 -9.75 18.88
C GLY A 186 13.33 -9.43 17.37
N LEU A 187 12.21 -9.32 16.68
CA LEU A 187 12.13 -8.84 15.31
C LEU A 187 11.57 -7.42 15.27
N PHE A 188 11.99 -6.66 14.26
CA PHE A 188 11.53 -5.31 13.97
C PHE A 188 10.70 -5.32 12.67
N TYR A 189 9.40 -5.18 12.79
CA TYR A 189 8.50 -5.08 11.64
C TYR A 189 8.40 -3.62 11.21
N MET A 190 9.05 -3.29 10.09
CA MET A 190 9.08 -1.93 9.55
C MET A 190 7.96 -1.75 8.53
N LEU A 191 6.89 -1.07 8.93
CA LEU A 191 5.74 -0.73 8.10
C LEU A 191 6.00 0.67 7.55
N HIS A 192 6.50 0.76 6.33
CA HIS A 192 7.23 1.96 5.90
C HIS A 192 6.48 2.88 4.91
N GLY A 193 5.22 2.57 4.57
CA GLY A 193 4.51 3.37 3.56
C GLY A 193 5.30 3.39 2.24
N ASP A 194 5.70 4.56 1.79
CA ASP A 194 6.28 4.82 0.46
C ASP A 194 7.77 5.17 0.46
N ILE A 195 8.54 4.59 1.37
CA ILE A 195 10.02 4.75 1.35
C ILE A 195 10.61 4.14 0.07
N SER A 196 10.04 3.02 -0.37
CA SER A 196 10.37 2.38 -1.64
C SER A 196 9.14 1.69 -2.20
N TYR A 197 9.08 1.56 -3.51
CA TYR A 197 7.98 0.87 -4.20
C TYR A 197 8.26 -0.61 -4.42
N THR A 198 9.47 -1.06 -4.13
CA THR A 198 9.91 -2.46 -4.23
C THR A 198 11.10 -2.69 -3.30
N ASP A 199 11.24 -3.91 -2.77
CA ASP A 199 12.38 -4.30 -1.94
C ASP A 199 13.69 -4.23 -2.74
N GLU A 200 13.64 -4.50 -4.05
CA GLU A 200 14.81 -4.44 -4.93
C GLU A 200 15.45 -3.04 -4.95
N ALA A 201 14.65 -1.97 -4.80
CA ALA A 201 15.18 -0.61 -4.69
C ALA A 201 16.02 -0.43 -3.42
N ILE A 202 15.59 -0.99 -2.29
CA ILE A 202 16.35 -0.95 -1.04
C ILE A 202 17.65 -1.78 -1.17
N TYR A 203 17.58 -2.98 -1.76
CA TYR A 203 18.77 -3.80 -1.99
C TYR A 203 19.78 -3.11 -2.92
N ALA A 204 19.30 -2.51 -4.02
CA ALA A 204 20.14 -1.81 -5.00
C ALA A 204 20.59 -0.42 -4.55
N ASP A 205 20.12 0.07 -3.41
CA ASP A 205 20.37 1.44 -2.92
C ASP A 205 19.91 2.53 -3.89
N LYS A 206 18.74 2.32 -4.50
CA LYS A 206 18.12 3.23 -5.47
C LYS A 206 16.86 3.86 -4.88
N LEU A 207 16.52 5.06 -5.37
CA LEU A 207 15.33 5.79 -4.98
C LEU A 207 14.29 5.75 -6.11
N SER A 208 13.00 5.73 -5.73
CA SER A 208 11.93 5.89 -6.71
C SER A 208 11.86 7.35 -7.19
N ILE A 209 11.14 7.56 -8.30
CA ILE A 209 10.92 8.92 -8.86
C ILE A 209 9.87 9.74 -8.09
N VAL A 210 9.20 9.14 -7.08
CA VAL A 210 8.12 9.80 -6.35
C VAL A 210 8.63 10.34 -5.01
N TYR A 211 8.84 11.64 -4.95
CA TYR A 211 9.32 12.35 -3.77
C TYR A 211 9.00 13.85 -3.85
N ASP A 212 8.85 14.48 -2.69
CA ASP A 212 8.81 15.94 -2.54
C ASP A 212 10.26 16.52 -2.48
N ASP A 213 11.19 15.76 -1.85
CA ASP A 213 12.61 16.17 -1.70
C ASP A 213 13.56 14.96 -1.81
N ILE A 214 14.38 14.96 -2.85
CA ILE A 214 15.30 13.85 -3.14
C ILE A 214 16.42 13.72 -2.10
N TYR A 215 16.90 14.82 -1.53
CA TYR A 215 17.97 14.79 -0.52
C TYR A 215 17.48 14.25 0.80
N MET A 216 16.25 14.62 1.19
CA MET A 216 15.59 14.03 2.36
C MET A 216 15.32 12.55 2.14
N THR A 217 14.82 12.15 0.96
CA THR A 217 14.59 10.74 0.61
C THR A 217 15.87 9.92 0.72
N ARG A 218 16.98 10.45 0.17
CA ARG A 218 18.29 9.79 0.27
C ARG A 218 18.74 9.65 1.73
N SER A 219 18.62 10.71 2.52
CA SER A 219 18.99 10.70 3.95
C SER A 219 18.14 9.69 4.73
N THR A 220 16.84 9.65 4.47
CA THR A 220 15.91 8.69 5.08
C THR A 220 16.27 7.26 4.69
N GLN A 221 16.51 6.97 3.41
CA GLN A 221 16.89 5.62 2.99
C GLN A 221 18.22 5.17 3.61
N ASN A 222 19.20 6.05 3.73
CA ASN A 222 20.46 5.74 4.42
C ASN A 222 20.22 5.36 5.89
N THR A 223 19.39 6.11 6.59
CA THR A 223 19.01 5.82 7.99
C THR A 223 18.32 4.46 8.11
N ILE A 224 17.38 4.16 7.21
CA ILE A 224 16.66 2.88 7.17
C ILE A 224 17.61 1.72 6.86
N ARG A 225 18.48 1.86 5.88
CA ARG A 225 19.47 0.82 5.55
C ARG A 225 20.45 0.56 6.68
N GLU A 226 20.87 1.61 7.40
CA GLU A 226 21.68 1.46 8.62
C GLU A 226 20.92 0.71 9.71
N PHE A 227 19.63 1.03 9.93
CA PHE A 227 18.79 0.31 10.87
C PHE A 227 18.69 -1.18 10.50
N ILE A 228 18.40 -1.51 9.25
CA ILE A 228 18.29 -2.88 8.75
C ILE A 228 19.60 -3.68 8.97
N ARG A 229 20.76 -3.06 8.75
CA ARG A 229 22.06 -3.74 8.99
C ARG A 229 22.32 -4.09 10.46
N ASN A 230 21.76 -3.31 11.36
CA ASN A 230 22.02 -3.44 12.79
C ASN A 230 20.91 -4.20 13.55
N HIS A 231 19.76 -4.40 12.92
CA HIS A 231 18.57 -4.97 13.58
C HIS A 231 17.85 -5.95 12.66
N PRO A 232 17.39 -7.12 13.18
CA PRO A 232 16.67 -8.13 12.40
C PRO A 232 15.30 -7.58 11.96
N THR A 233 15.27 -6.93 10.79
CA THR A 233 14.13 -6.17 10.28
C THR A 233 13.35 -6.96 9.23
N VAL A 234 12.05 -7.13 9.46
CA VAL A 234 11.08 -7.56 8.46
C VAL A 234 10.57 -6.31 7.74
N TYR A 235 10.94 -6.15 6.48
CA TYR A 235 10.64 -4.98 5.67
C TYR A 235 9.27 -5.14 5.00
N CYS A 236 8.32 -4.26 5.32
CA CYS A 236 6.91 -4.38 4.96
C CYS A 236 6.46 -3.12 4.19
N GLY A 237 6.58 -3.16 2.87
CA GLY A 237 6.18 -2.09 1.97
C GLY A 237 4.70 -2.11 1.61
N THR A 238 4.16 -0.96 1.25
CA THR A 238 2.77 -0.79 0.84
C THR A 238 2.53 -1.20 -0.62
N HIS A 239 3.50 -0.94 -1.50
CA HIS A 239 3.33 -1.06 -2.95
C HIS A 239 3.93 -2.33 -3.58
N THR A 240 4.37 -3.28 -2.79
CA THR A 240 4.95 -4.54 -3.26
C THR A 240 4.37 -5.74 -2.51
N PRO A 241 4.03 -6.85 -3.19
CA PRO A 241 3.59 -8.07 -2.52
C PRO A 241 4.67 -8.65 -1.59
N LEU A 242 5.95 -8.28 -1.79
CA LEU A 242 7.03 -8.66 -0.88
C LEU A 242 6.75 -8.17 0.55
N GLY A 243 6.09 -7.03 0.73
CA GLY A 243 5.75 -6.52 2.04
C GLY A 243 4.95 -7.51 2.89
N TYR A 244 3.87 -8.08 2.37
CA TYR A 244 3.11 -9.10 3.11
C TYR A 244 3.73 -10.49 3.05
N GLU A 245 4.44 -10.85 1.98
CA GLU A 245 5.18 -12.11 1.89
C GLU A 245 6.32 -12.17 2.92
N ASN A 246 7.05 -11.06 3.13
CA ASN A 246 8.06 -10.94 4.18
C ASN A 246 7.43 -11.05 5.57
N LEU A 247 6.30 -10.36 5.79
CA LEU A 247 5.56 -10.39 7.04
C LEU A 247 5.12 -11.82 7.40
N GLU A 248 4.46 -12.51 6.46
CA GLU A 248 3.95 -13.88 6.65
C GLU A 248 5.09 -14.88 6.92
N ALA A 249 6.21 -14.74 6.20
CA ALA A 249 7.39 -15.59 6.35
C ALA A 249 8.32 -15.16 7.49
N LYS A 250 8.07 -14.02 8.17
CA LYS A 250 9.01 -13.37 9.10
C LYS A 250 10.42 -13.24 8.50
N ARG A 251 10.47 -12.88 7.23
CA ARG A 251 11.73 -12.81 6.47
C ARG A 251 12.49 -11.55 6.87
N VAL A 252 13.63 -11.75 7.50
CA VAL A 252 14.56 -10.67 7.82
C VAL A 252 15.28 -10.24 6.55
N MET A 253 15.30 -8.93 6.27
CA MET A 253 16.02 -8.36 5.14
C MET A 253 17.53 -8.39 5.41
N ASP A 254 18.29 -8.99 4.49
CA ASP A 254 19.75 -9.01 4.50
C ASP A 254 20.26 -8.24 3.29
N LEU A 255 20.74 -7.01 3.53
CA LEU A 255 21.18 -6.09 2.47
C LEU A 255 22.45 -6.57 1.75
N ASP A 256 23.23 -7.46 2.37
CA ASP A 256 24.46 -7.98 1.79
C ASP A 256 24.23 -9.25 0.95
N ASN A 257 23.08 -9.90 1.16
CA ASN A 257 22.69 -11.12 0.44
C ASN A 257 21.28 -10.97 -0.16
N PRO A 258 21.09 -10.11 -1.17
CA PRO A 258 19.78 -9.91 -1.77
C PRO A 258 19.26 -11.22 -2.39
N PRO A 259 17.96 -11.53 -2.21
CA PRO A 259 17.37 -12.69 -2.84
C PRO A 259 17.40 -12.52 -4.37
N LYS A 260 17.43 -13.66 -5.08
CA LYS A 260 17.23 -13.60 -6.53
C LYS A 260 15.86 -13.00 -6.81
N THR A 261 15.83 -11.94 -7.62
CA THR A 261 14.58 -11.36 -8.09
C THR A 261 13.79 -12.43 -8.85
N ILE A 262 12.60 -12.74 -8.38
CA ILE A 262 11.67 -13.59 -9.11
C ILE A 262 10.90 -12.67 -10.05
N TRP A 263 11.35 -12.63 -11.31
CA TRP A 263 10.62 -11.93 -12.35
C TRP A 263 9.25 -12.60 -12.52
N PRO A 264 8.16 -11.86 -12.48
CA PRO A 264 6.87 -12.43 -12.83
C PRO A 264 6.93 -12.92 -14.28
N SER A 265 6.30 -14.06 -14.55
CA SER A 265 6.11 -14.53 -15.94
C SER A 265 5.33 -13.47 -16.74
N GLU A 266 5.49 -13.48 -18.06
CA GLU A 266 4.69 -12.60 -18.93
C GLU A 266 3.20 -12.71 -18.62
N ASP A 267 2.69 -13.91 -18.32
CA ASP A 267 1.31 -14.17 -17.91
C ASP A 267 0.88 -13.44 -16.63
N TYR A 268 1.80 -13.01 -15.78
CA TYR A 268 1.48 -12.23 -14.59
C TYR A 268 0.90 -10.84 -14.94
N PHE A 269 1.40 -10.25 -16.03
CA PHE A 269 1.02 -8.90 -16.47
C PHE A 269 0.02 -8.91 -17.63
N VAL A 270 -0.11 -10.04 -18.33
CA VAL A 270 -1.09 -10.18 -19.40
C VAL A 270 -2.47 -10.24 -18.76
N GLN A 271 -3.18 -9.13 -18.80
CA GLN A 271 -4.64 -9.21 -18.84
C GLN A 271 -4.94 -10.03 -20.09
N LYS A 272 -5.45 -11.26 -19.92
CA LYS A 272 -5.88 -12.04 -21.08
C LYS A 272 -6.89 -11.17 -21.84
N GLU A 273 -6.48 -10.67 -23.01
CA GLU A 273 -7.43 -10.08 -23.95
C GLU A 273 -8.53 -11.12 -24.13
N GLY A 274 -9.77 -10.74 -23.88
CA GLY A 274 -10.92 -11.61 -24.09
C GLY A 274 -11.67 -12.07 -22.84
N THR A 275 -11.16 -11.86 -21.61
CA THR A 275 -12.00 -12.02 -20.41
C THR A 275 -12.42 -10.66 -19.84
N GLY A 276 -12.66 -9.69 -20.72
CA GLY A 276 -13.00 -8.34 -20.33
C GLY A 276 -14.33 -8.30 -19.58
N LYS A 277 -14.35 -7.54 -18.50
CA LYS A 277 -15.60 -7.16 -17.85
C LYS A 277 -16.41 -6.29 -18.77
N TYR A 278 -17.72 -6.43 -18.74
CA TYR A 278 -18.66 -5.58 -19.46
C TYR A 278 -19.59 -4.91 -18.47
N ILE A 279 -19.81 -3.62 -18.64
CA ILE A 279 -20.67 -2.82 -17.75
C ILE A 279 -21.96 -2.45 -18.47
N CYS A 280 -23.08 -2.77 -17.85
CA CYS A 280 -24.39 -2.33 -18.32
C CYS A 280 -24.51 -0.81 -18.17
N SER A 281 -24.65 -0.09 -19.27
CA SER A 281 -24.80 1.38 -19.31
C SER A 281 -26.09 1.89 -18.64
N ILE A 282 -27.06 1.00 -18.39
CA ILE A 282 -28.34 1.37 -17.80
C ILE A 282 -28.32 1.25 -16.27
N CYS A 283 -27.71 0.21 -15.72
CA CYS A 283 -27.81 -0.05 -14.27
C CYS A 283 -26.47 -0.26 -13.56
N GLY A 284 -25.36 -0.18 -14.29
CA GLY A 284 -24.02 -0.37 -13.75
C GLY A 284 -23.70 -1.82 -13.34
N TYR A 285 -24.53 -2.81 -13.71
CA TYR A 285 -24.19 -4.21 -13.48
C TYR A 285 -22.91 -4.58 -14.24
N VAL A 286 -21.96 -5.18 -13.55
CA VAL A 286 -20.70 -5.65 -14.15
C VAL A 286 -20.83 -7.14 -14.42
N TYR A 287 -20.68 -7.55 -15.66
CA TYR A 287 -20.48 -8.93 -16.04
C TYR A 287 -18.99 -9.24 -15.94
N ASP A 288 -18.64 -10.17 -15.06
CA ASP A 288 -17.27 -10.67 -14.89
C ASP A 288 -17.23 -12.14 -15.30
N PRO A 289 -16.50 -12.52 -16.36
CA PRO A 289 -16.36 -13.92 -16.74
C PRO A 289 -15.89 -14.84 -15.58
N ALA A 290 -15.09 -14.31 -14.65
CA ALA A 290 -14.62 -15.09 -13.50
C ALA A 290 -15.76 -15.50 -12.54
N GLU A 291 -16.86 -14.75 -12.53
CA GLU A 291 -18.07 -15.06 -11.74
C GLU A 291 -19.10 -15.90 -12.54
N HIS A 292 -18.77 -16.23 -13.78
CA HIS A 292 -19.63 -16.92 -14.75
C HIS A 292 -18.90 -18.09 -15.42
N ASP A 293 -18.21 -18.93 -14.66
CA ASP A 293 -17.51 -20.14 -15.11
C ASP A 293 -16.49 -19.90 -16.26
N GLY A 294 -15.96 -18.68 -16.34
CA GLY A 294 -14.99 -18.30 -17.37
C GLY A 294 -15.59 -18.01 -18.74
N VAL A 295 -16.92 -17.96 -18.87
CA VAL A 295 -17.60 -17.64 -20.14
C VAL A 295 -17.34 -16.19 -20.49
N ALA A 296 -16.79 -15.91 -21.68
CA ALA A 296 -16.62 -14.55 -22.16
C ALA A 296 -17.99 -13.90 -22.45
N PHE A 297 -18.11 -12.59 -22.24
CA PHE A 297 -19.35 -11.86 -22.49
C PHE A 297 -19.82 -12.00 -23.96
N GLU A 298 -18.86 -12.03 -24.86
CA GLU A 298 -19.10 -12.22 -26.31
C GLU A 298 -19.76 -13.57 -26.61
N ASP A 299 -19.42 -14.61 -25.85
CA ASP A 299 -19.91 -15.98 -26.04
C ASP A 299 -21.28 -16.23 -25.40
N LEU A 300 -21.83 -15.24 -24.66
CA LEU A 300 -23.18 -15.34 -24.13
C LEU A 300 -24.22 -15.41 -25.26
N PRO A 301 -25.33 -16.16 -25.07
CA PRO A 301 -26.43 -16.19 -26.04
C PRO A 301 -26.91 -14.78 -26.43
N GLU A 302 -27.33 -14.60 -27.67
CA GLU A 302 -27.77 -13.28 -28.13
C GLU A 302 -29.01 -12.75 -27.39
N ASP A 303 -29.85 -13.65 -26.88
CA ASP A 303 -31.02 -13.33 -26.07
C ASP A 303 -30.71 -13.15 -24.58
N TRP A 304 -29.44 -13.24 -24.17
CA TRP A 304 -29.03 -13.02 -22.80
C TRP A 304 -29.43 -11.63 -22.31
N LYS A 305 -29.90 -11.55 -21.08
CA LYS A 305 -30.37 -10.31 -20.44
C LYS A 305 -29.60 -10.02 -19.16
N CYS A 306 -29.35 -8.74 -18.95
CA CYS A 306 -28.79 -8.26 -17.70
C CYS A 306 -29.57 -8.82 -16.48
N PRO A 307 -28.92 -9.49 -15.53
CA PRO A 307 -29.61 -10.06 -14.35
C PRO A 307 -30.31 -8.98 -13.53
N ARG A 308 -29.79 -7.75 -13.54
CA ARG A 308 -30.27 -6.65 -12.71
C ARG A 308 -31.38 -5.85 -13.35
N CYS A 309 -31.28 -5.45 -14.61
CA CYS A 309 -32.24 -4.56 -15.27
C CYS A 309 -32.94 -5.16 -16.51
N LYS A 310 -32.63 -6.42 -16.84
CA LYS A 310 -33.22 -7.18 -17.96
C LYS A 310 -32.98 -6.61 -19.37
N GLN A 311 -32.05 -5.66 -19.48
CA GLN A 311 -31.62 -5.12 -20.79
C GLN A 311 -30.74 -6.13 -21.54
N GLY A 312 -30.70 -6.04 -22.87
CA GLY A 312 -29.89 -6.90 -23.71
C GLY A 312 -28.40 -6.56 -23.72
N LYS A 313 -27.61 -7.43 -24.39
CA LYS A 313 -26.16 -7.29 -24.54
C LYS A 313 -25.74 -5.96 -25.15
N GLU A 314 -26.58 -5.38 -26.03
CA GLU A 314 -26.34 -4.11 -26.71
C GLU A 314 -26.23 -2.89 -25.77
N LYS A 315 -26.59 -3.05 -24.51
CA LYS A 315 -26.46 -2.04 -23.45
C LYS A 315 -25.18 -2.16 -22.61
N PHE A 316 -24.33 -3.11 -22.99
CA PHE A 316 -23.08 -3.32 -22.27
C PHE A 316 -21.89 -2.74 -23.04
N ASN A 317 -21.05 -2.03 -22.33
CA ASN A 317 -19.77 -1.53 -22.83
C ASN A 317 -18.63 -2.32 -22.20
N LYS A 318 -17.57 -2.58 -22.93
CA LYS A 318 -16.34 -3.17 -22.41
C LYS A 318 -15.76 -2.24 -21.35
N ALA A 319 -15.46 -2.79 -20.16
CA ALA A 319 -14.89 -2.06 -19.02
C ALA A 319 -13.39 -1.82 -19.21
#